data_01763eb6ea41135b50b132f628096641
#
_entry.id   01763eb6ea41135b50b132f628096641
#
_cell.length_a   1.000
_cell.length_b   1.000
_cell.length_c   1.000
_cell.angle_alpha   90.00
_cell.angle_beta   90.00
_cell.angle_gamma   90.00
#
_symmetry.space_group_name_H-M   'P 1'
#
loop_
_entity.id
_entity.type
_entity.pdbx_description
1 polymer ?
#
loop_
_entity_poly.entity_id
_entity_poly.type
_entity_poly.pdbx_seq_one_letter_code
_entity_poly.pdbx_strand_id
1 'polypeptide(L)'
;MNAFSKTVALEEGKYNITVNTVAPGKIAASGQNRGGDWDGIEKKQMEANPLGRFASPEDIAYAIMVFLIPENGYLTGQTIFAAGGEIMPMP
;
A
#
# COMPACT_ATOMS: atom_id res chain seq x y z
N MET A 1 -4.15 -7.11 6.12
CA MET A 1 -5.22 -6.48 6.92
C MET A 1 -5.23 -7.11 8.30
N ASN A 2 -5.30 -6.33 9.34
CA ASN A 2 -5.33 -6.89 10.68
C ASN A 2 -6.74 -7.40 11.04
N ALA A 3 -6.83 -8.14 12.13
CA ALA A 3 -8.09 -8.75 12.54
C ALA A 3 -9.18 -7.72 12.84
N PHE A 4 -8.79 -6.58 13.40
CA PHE A 4 -9.73 -5.52 13.71
C PHE A 4 -10.42 -4.97 12.46
N SER A 5 -9.63 -4.63 11.46
CA SER A 5 -10.17 -4.11 10.20
C SER A 5 -11.08 -5.10 9.51
N LYS A 6 -10.71 -6.38 9.55
CA LYS A 6 -11.53 -7.43 8.96
C LYS A 6 -12.87 -7.59 9.68
N THR A 7 -12.84 -7.51 11.00
CA THR A 7 -14.06 -7.59 11.81
C THR A 7 -14.98 -6.41 11.49
N VAL A 8 -14.44 -5.19 11.39
CA VAL A 8 -15.24 -4.03 11.06
C VAL A 8 -15.83 -4.17 9.65
N ALA A 9 -15.07 -4.70 8.70
CA ALA A 9 -15.58 -4.94 7.35
C ALA A 9 -16.79 -5.90 7.38
N LEU A 10 -16.70 -6.95 8.17
CA LEU A 10 -17.79 -7.91 8.28
C LEU A 10 -19.02 -7.31 8.96
N GLU A 11 -18.82 -6.48 9.97
CA GLU A 11 -19.92 -5.88 10.72
C GLU A 11 -20.64 -4.79 9.94
N GLU A 12 -19.88 -3.99 9.18
CA GLU A 12 -20.42 -2.79 8.53
C GLU A 12 -20.93 -3.05 7.12
N GLY A 13 -20.67 -4.22 6.56
CA GLY A 13 -21.10 -4.55 5.20
C GLY A 13 -22.60 -4.44 5.01
N LYS A 14 -23.37 -4.76 6.02
CA LYS A 14 -24.85 -4.68 5.96
C LYS A 14 -25.36 -3.25 5.77
N TYR A 15 -24.53 -2.26 6.05
CA TYR A 15 -24.86 -0.86 5.85
C TYR A 15 -24.26 -0.33 4.55
N ASN A 16 -23.74 -1.21 3.70
CA ASN A 16 -23.07 -0.84 2.46
C ASN A 16 -21.83 0.01 2.70
N ILE A 17 -21.15 -0.25 3.80
CA ILE A 17 -19.88 0.39 4.15
C ILE A 17 -18.76 -0.61 3.87
N THR A 18 -17.76 -0.19 3.11
CA THR A 18 -16.60 -1.03 2.81
C THR A 18 -15.40 -0.57 3.62
N VAL A 19 -14.60 -1.54 4.06
CA VAL A 19 -13.38 -1.29 4.83
C VAL A 19 -12.25 -2.05 4.18
N ASN A 20 -11.28 -1.33 3.66
CA ASN A 20 -10.14 -1.89 2.96
C ASN A 20 -8.85 -1.28 3.47
N THR A 21 -7.74 -1.91 3.16
CA THR A 21 -6.43 -1.48 3.63
C THR A 21 -5.47 -1.39 2.45
N VAL A 22 -4.65 -0.35 2.46
CA VAL A 22 -3.51 -0.25 1.55
C VAL A 22 -2.25 -0.32 2.41
N ALA A 23 -1.40 -1.29 2.12
CA ALA A 23 -0.14 -1.46 2.82
C ALA A 23 0.99 -1.01 1.88
N PRO A 24 1.56 0.16 2.10
CA PRO A 24 2.61 0.67 1.22
C PRO A 24 3.95 -0.01 1.51
N GLY A 25 4.76 -0.13 0.46
CA GLY A 25 6.17 -0.42 0.64
C GLY A 25 6.92 0.86 0.98
N LYS A 26 8.22 0.87 0.71
CA LYS A 26 9.02 2.05 1.02
C LYS A 26 8.67 3.20 0.08
N ILE A 27 8.37 4.34 0.68
CA ILE A 27 7.99 5.55 -0.05
C ILE A 27 9.20 6.48 -0.10
N ALA A 28 9.48 7.01 -1.28
CA ALA A 28 10.50 8.03 -1.43
C ALA A 28 10.00 9.31 -0.77
N ALA A 29 10.68 9.74 0.27
CA ALA A 29 10.29 10.96 0.98
C ALA A 29 10.90 12.15 0.27
N SER A 30 10.12 12.78 -0.62
CA SER A 30 10.60 13.92 -1.35
C SER A 30 10.89 15.07 -0.37
N GLY A 31 12.01 15.75 -0.58
CA GLY A 31 12.39 16.87 0.26
C GLY A 31 13.05 16.50 1.57
N GLN A 32 13.15 15.26 1.93
CA GLN A 32 13.90 14.86 3.11
C GLN A 32 15.38 14.80 2.77
N ASN A 33 16.14 15.59 3.48
CA ASN A 33 17.58 15.50 3.41
C ASN A 33 18.03 14.40 4.37
N ARG A 34 18.44 13.29 3.83
CA ARG A 34 18.87 12.19 4.66
C ARG A 34 20.34 12.21 4.96
N GLY A 35 21.11 12.97 4.21
CA GLY A 35 22.53 13.12 4.43
C GLY A 35 23.29 11.80 4.48
N GLY A 36 24.61 11.87 4.45
CA GLY A 36 25.48 10.74 4.71
C GLY A 36 25.29 9.55 3.77
N ASP A 37 25.36 8.37 4.34
CA ASP A 37 25.48 7.11 3.59
C ASP A 37 24.16 6.51 3.15
N TRP A 38 23.09 7.28 3.23
CA TRP A 38 21.77 6.77 2.87
C TRP A 38 21.71 6.29 1.41
N ASP A 39 22.47 6.93 0.53
CA ASP A 39 22.43 6.61 -0.89
C ASP A 39 22.78 5.14 -1.15
N GLY A 40 23.77 4.62 -0.46
CA GLY A 40 24.16 3.23 -0.64
C GLY A 40 23.11 2.26 -0.15
N ILE A 41 22.50 2.55 0.98
CA ILE A 41 21.45 1.71 1.56
C ILE A 41 20.19 1.76 0.70
N GLU A 42 19.78 2.94 0.29
CA GLU A 42 18.60 3.11 -0.54
C GLU A 42 18.76 2.44 -1.90
N LYS A 43 19.94 2.53 -2.48
CA LYS A 43 20.23 1.88 -3.75
C LYS A 43 20.05 0.37 -3.65
N LYS A 44 20.56 -0.23 -2.58
CA LYS A 44 20.40 -1.67 -2.36
C LYS A 44 18.93 -2.04 -2.18
N GLN A 45 18.18 -1.21 -1.45
CA GLN A 45 16.76 -1.45 -1.26
C GLN A 45 15.98 -1.33 -2.56
N MET A 46 16.33 -0.37 -3.41
CA MET A 46 15.72 -0.24 -4.72
C MET A 46 16.03 -1.45 -5.60
N GLU A 47 17.28 -1.92 -5.57
CA GLU A 47 17.68 -3.08 -6.36
C GLU A 47 16.95 -4.35 -5.91
N ALA A 48 16.61 -4.43 -4.63
CA ALA A 48 15.86 -5.57 -4.10
C ALA A 48 14.37 -5.51 -4.47
N ASN A 49 13.88 -4.36 -4.89
CA ASN A 49 12.49 -4.19 -5.28
C ASN A 49 12.31 -4.63 -6.73
N PRO A 50 11.38 -5.53 -7.04
CA PRO A 50 11.16 -5.99 -8.42
C PRO A 50 10.91 -4.86 -9.42
N LEU A 51 10.25 -3.78 -9.01
CA LEU A 51 10.06 -2.64 -9.91
C LEU A 51 11.24 -1.67 -9.90
N GLY A 52 12.22 -1.88 -9.04
CA GLY A 52 13.47 -1.15 -9.05
C GLY A 52 13.37 0.29 -8.57
N ARG A 53 12.30 0.65 -7.87
CA ARG A 53 12.14 1.99 -7.34
C ARG A 53 11.29 2.00 -6.09
N PHE A 54 11.41 3.07 -5.31
CA PHE A 54 10.49 3.30 -4.21
C PHE A 54 9.19 3.89 -4.74
N ALA A 55 8.13 3.73 -3.96
CA ALA A 55 6.86 4.34 -4.31
C ALA A 55 6.92 5.85 -4.12
N SER A 56 6.21 6.59 -4.96
CA SER A 56 5.92 7.99 -4.71
C SER A 56 4.64 8.09 -3.87
N PRO A 57 4.40 9.23 -3.20
CA PRO A 57 3.11 9.43 -2.54
C PRO A 57 1.93 9.25 -3.48
N GLU A 58 2.09 9.63 -4.74
CA GLU A 58 1.04 9.49 -5.75
C GLU A 58 0.72 8.02 -6.04
N ASP A 59 1.73 7.15 -6.04
CA ASP A 59 1.51 5.72 -6.22
C ASP A 59 0.57 5.17 -5.15
N ILE A 60 0.76 5.60 -3.91
CA ILE A 60 -0.07 5.16 -2.81
C ILE A 60 -1.47 5.76 -2.91
N ALA A 61 -1.57 7.03 -3.31
CA ALA A 61 -2.86 7.67 -3.52
C ALA A 61 -3.67 6.95 -4.59
N TYR A 62 -3.05 6.56 -5.70
CA TYR A 62 -3.74 5.81 -6.74
C TYR A 62 -4.20 4.44 -6.25
N ALA A 63 -3.41 3.78 -5.41
CA ALA A 63 -3.81 2.50 -4.83
C ALA A 63 -5.05 2.66 -3.94
N ILE A 64 -5.09 3.73 -3.16
CA ILE A 64 -6.26 4.04 -2.32
C ILE A 64 -7.49 4.31 -3.18
N MET A 65 -7.32 5.03 -4.28
CA MET A 65 -8.42 5.38 -5.18
C MET A 65 -9.13 4.16 -5.75
N VAL A 66 -8.44 3.03 -5.87
CA VAL A 66 -9.07 1.78 -6.34
C VAL A 66 -10.29 1.44 -5.49
N PHE A 67 -10.21 1.67 -4.18
CA PHE A 67 -11.31 1.37 -3.28
C PHE A 67 -12.38 2.47 -3.23
N LEU A 68 -12.08 3.67 -3.73
CA LEU A 68 -12.98 4.80 -3.64
C LEU A 68 -13.84 4.99 -4.88
N ILE A 69 -13.52 4.32 -5.97
CA ILE A 69 -14.29 4.40 -7.19
C ILE A 69 -15.63 3.68 -6.98
N PRO A 70 -16.78 4.34 -7.29
CA PRO A 70 -18.08 3.71 -7.04
C PRO A 70 -18.26 2.35 -7.71
N GLU A 71 -17.64 2.14 -8.86
CA GLU A 71 -17.69 0.87 -9.58
C GLU A 71 -17.10 -0.29 -8.79
N ASN A 72 -16.26 0.01 -7.80
CA ASN A 72 -15.60 -1.00 -6.95
C ASN A 72 -16.33 -1.24 -5.64
N GLY A 73 -17.62 -0.99 -5.59
CA GLY A 73 -18.42 -1.11 -4.36
C GLY A 73 -18.54 -2.53 -3.80
N TYR A 74 -18.05 -3.52 -4.52
CA TYR A 74 -18.06 -4.90 -4.05
C TYR A 74 -16.77 -5.30 -3.33
N LEU A 75 -15.81 -4.38 -3.20
CA LEU A 75 -14.55 -4.64 -2.53
C LEU A 75 -14.65 -4.25 -1.06
N THR A 76 -14.53 -5.22 -0.18
CA THR A 76 -14.43 -4.96 1.26
C THR A 76 -13.59 -6.06 1.91
N GLY A 77 -12.96 -5.73 3.01
CA GLY A 77 -12.11 -6.69 3.73
C GLY A 77 -10.81 -7.01 3.01
N GLN A 78 -10.41 -6.22 2.02
CA GLN A 78 -9.25 -6.51 1.18
C GLN A 78 -8.05 -5.68 1.60
N THR A 79 -6.87 -6.21 1.27
CA THR A 79 -5.61 -5.50 1.44
C THR A 79 -4.88 -5.49 0.11
N ILE A 80 -4.45 -4.30 -0.30
CA ILE A 80 -3.57 -4.14 -1.46
C ILE A 80 -2.18 -3.80 -0.94
N PHE A 81 -1.17 -4.55 -1.39
CA PHE A 81 0.22 -4.26 -1.08
C PHE A 81 0.80 -3.44 -2.23
N ALA A 82 0.91 -2.13 -2.01
CA ALA A 82 1.48 -1.22 -2.99
C ALA A 82 2.99 -1.11 -2.74
N ALA A 83 3.70 -2.18 -3.05
CA ALA A 83 5.10 -2.34 -2.64
C ALA A 83 6.03 -2.73 -3.79
N GLY A 84 5.59 -2.57 -5.05
CA GLY A 84 6.45 -2.84 -6.20
C GLY A 84 6.89 -4.30 -6.32
N GLY A 85 6.18 -5.23 -5.69
CA GLY A 85 6.53 -6.64 -5.69
C GLY A 85 7.48 -7.04 -4.56
N GLU A 86 7.92 -6.09 -3.73
CA GLU A 86 8.82 -6.38 -2.62
C GLU A 86 8.16 -7.24 -1.55
N ILE A 87 6.87 -7.01 -1.33
CA ILE A 87 6.06 -7.80 -0.41
C ILE A 87 4.97 -8.47 -1.22
N MET A 88 5.02 -9.79 -1.30
CA MET A 88 4.02 -10.55 -2.03
C MET A 88 3.34 -11.52 -1.09
N PRO A 89 2.01 -11.45 -0.96
CA PRO A 89 1.29 -12.39 -0.12
C PRO A 89 1.44 -13.80 -0.68
N MET A 90 1.60 -14.76 0.21
CA MET A 90 1.64 -16.15 -0.19
C MET A 90 0.25 -16.61 -0.61
N PRO A 91 0.17 -17.44 -1.64
CA PRO A 91 -1.11 -18.00 -2.06
C PRO A 91 -1.73 -18.91 -1.02
#